data_79cc671534ccc8cdab38e7c9f75f8e1d
#
_entry.id   79cc671534ccc8cdab38e7c9f75f8e1d
#
_cell.length_a   1.000
_cell.length_b   1.000
_cell.length_c   1.000
_cell.angle_alpha   90.00
_cell.angle_beta   90.00
_cell.angle_gamma   90.00
#
_symmetry.space_group_name_H-M   'P 1'
#
loop_
_entity.id
_entity.type
_entity.pdbx_description
1 polymer ?
#
loop_
_entity_poly.entity_id
_entity_poly.type
_entity_poly.pdbx_seq_one_letter_code
_entity_poly.pdbx_strand_id
1 'polypeptide(L)'
;MKQSQLKAQKKERCNNGERGFSMIELCVVIALIMIISAMAIFAYLPMLQDANFDSSMRQVLDQLRQAREYSIANRRYVQVTFPTVVIGGVTQYQIVMTEMNSLTAGGGAVNPVLSTVPIHPPAQYLVLSAIDTPDGFCLGAPAAAIDFKTVAGGTPVSVLFQSDGELVDGAAYQPINGTIFLGQPGKPTSARAITILGTTGRVRAWKSNGGQWFQF
;
A
#
# COMPACT_ATOMS: atom_id res chain seq x y z
N MET A 1 27.53 -80.68 -24.24
CA MET A 1 27.16 -80.23 -22.88
C MET A 1 27.34 -78.73 -22.64
N LYS A 2 26.88 -77.79 -23.50
CA LYS A 2 27.07 -76.35 -23.32
C LYS A 2 25.80 -75.55 -23.60
N GLN A 3 24.67 -76.13 -23.86
CA GLN A 3 23.42 -75.46 -24.17
C GLN A 3 22.37 -75.51 -23.05
N SER A 4 22.56 -76.25 -21.98
CA SER A 4 21.64 -76.39 -20.87
C SER A 4 21.80 -75.32 -19.77
N GLN A 5 22.95 -74.63 -19.74
CA GLN A 5 23.23 -73.61 -18.73
C GLN A 5 22.70 -72.18 -19.10
N LEU A 6 22.36 -71.95 -20.38
CA LEU A 6 21.88 -70.66 -20.87
C LEU A 6 20.36 -70.44 -20.70
N LYS A 7 19.61 -71.45 -20.29
CA LYS A 7 18.15 -71.36 -20.07
C LYS A 7 17.78 -71.10 -18.64
N ALA A 8 18.68 -71.12 -17.68
CA ALA A 8 18.42 -70.92 -16.28
C ALA A 8 18.55 -69.41 -15.84
N GLN A 9 19.28 -68.59 -16.62
CA GLN A 9 19.48 -67.16 -16.26
C GLN A 9 18.44 -66.20 -16.80
N LYS A 10 17.38 -66.64 -17.43
CA LYS A 10 16.37 -65.78 -18.06
C LYS A 10 15.05 -65.67 -17.26
N LYS A 11 15.05 -66.04 -15.99
CA LYS A 11 13.81 -66.05 -15.18
C LYS A 11 13.91 -65.37 -13.84
N GLU A 12 14.82 -64.43 -13.68
CA GLU A 12 14.75 -63.43 -12.60
C GLU A 12 14.53 -62.04 -13.18
N ARG A 13 13.47 -61.85 -13.95
CA ARG A 13 12.88 -60.54 -14.05
C ARG A 13 12.20 -60.30 -12.72
N CYS A 14 12.81 -59.44 -11.90
CA CYS A 14 12.19 -58.87 -10.74
C CYS A 14 10.79 -58.41 -11.11
N ASN A 15 9.81 -59.18 -10.69
CA ASN A 15 8.42 -58.74 -10.66
C ASN A 15 8.35 -57.74 -9.49
N ASN A 16 8.91 -56.54 -9.69
CA ASN A 16 8.61 -55.38 -8.84
C ASN A 16 7.12 -55.14 -9.03
N GLY A 17 6.34 -55.82 -8.19
CA GLY A 17 4.89 -55.60 -8.15
C GLY A 17 4.66 -54.11 -7.93
N GLU A 18 4.25 -53.44 -8.98
CA GLU A 18 3.65 -52.11 -8.90
C GLU A 18 2.45 -52.26 -7.99
N ARG A 19 2.67 -52.00 -6.70
CA ARG A 19 1.60 -51.94 -5.73
C ARG A 19 0.82 -50.66 -6.03
N GLY A 20 -0.26 -50.79 -6.80
CA GLY A 20 -1.21 -49.70 -6.96
C GLY A 20 -1.76 -49.24 -5.59
N PHE A 21 -1.93 -47.93 -5.43
CA PHE A 21 -2.52 -47.37 -4.22
C PHE A 21 -3.89 -47.97 -3.96
N SER A 22 -4.14 -48.35 -2.71
CA SER A 22 -5.46 -48.78 -2.26
C SER A 22 -6.43 -47.58 -2.30
N MET A 23 -7.70 -47.84 -2.65
CA MET A 23 -8.75 -46.83 -2.67
C MET A 23 -8.87 -46.15 -1.31
N ILE A 24 -8.69 -46.89 -0.21
CA ILE A 24 -8.73 -46.34 1.14
C ILE A 24 -7.54 -45.41 1.45
N GLU A 25 -6.35 -45.75 0.93
CA GLU A 25 -5.15 -44.94 1.09
C GLU A 25 -5.28 -43.61 0.38
N LEU A 26 -5.89 -43.58 -0.83
CA LEU A 26 -6.20 -42.38 -1.55
C LEU A 26 -7.21 -41.50 -0.76
N CYS A 27 -8.26 -42.10 -0.21
CA CYS A 27 -9.25 -41.39 0.59
C CYS A 27 -8.63 -40.74 1.85
N VAL A 28 -7.74 -41.45 2.54
CA VAL A 28 -7.04 -40.93 3.73
C VAL A 28 -6.13 -39.76 3.35
N VAL A 29 -5.38 -39.89 2.25
CA VAL A 29 -4.50 -38.79 1.77
C VAL A 29 -5.30 -37.55 1.40
N ILE A 30 -6.42 -37.69 0.69
CA ILE A 30 -7.29 -36.55 0.36
C ILE A 30 -7.86 -35.90 1.63
N ALA A 31 -8.29 -36.71 2.60
CA ALA A 31 -8.80 -36.19 3.88
C ALA A 31 -7.73 -35.38 4.63
N LEU A 32 -6.48 -35.87 4.68
CA LEU A 32 -5.36 -35.16 5.31
C LEU A 32 -5.04 -33.86 4.57
N ILE A 33 -5.01 -33.88 3.24
CA ILE A 33 -4.78 -32.66 2.44
C ILE A 33 -5.87 -31.62 2.71
N MET A 34 -7.14 -32.01 2.78
CA MET A 34 -8.23 -31.08 3.09
C MET A 34 -8.07 -30.44 4.46
N ILE A 35 -7.68 -31.19 5.49
CA ILE A 35 -7.45 -30.65 6.85
C ILE A 35 -6.30 -29.65 6.85
N ILE A 36 -5.15 -30.01 6.24
CA ILE A 36 -3.98 -29.13 6.17
C ILE A 36 -4.30 -27.86 5.37
N SER A 37 -5.01 -27.98 4.25
CA SER A 37 -5.41 -26.87 3.41
C SER A 37 -6.34 -25.90 4.15
N ALA A 38 -7.28 -26.41 4.94
CA ALA A 38 -8.17 -25.58 5.74
C ALA A 38 -7.38 -24.73 6.77
N MET A 39 -6.42 -25.33 7.47
CA MET A 39 -5.56 -24.59 8.43
C MET A 39 -4.69 -23.55 7.74
N ALA A 40 -4.16 -23.84 6.55
CA ALA A 40 -3.31 -22.93 5.79
C ALA A 40 -4.06 -21.65 5.38
N ILE A 41 -5.33 -21.75 5.00
CA ILE A 41 -6.14 -20.59 4.58
C ILE A 41 -6.27 -19.58 5.73
N PHE A 42 -6.54 -20.02 6.96
CA PHE A 42 -6.67 -19.12 8.11
C PHE A 42 -5.37 -18.38 8.45
N ALA A 43 -4.22 -19.00 8.24
CA ALA A 43 -2.93 -18.37 8.47
C ALA A 43 -2.55 -17.39 7.34
N TYR A 44 -3.01 -17.64 6.11
CA TYR A 44 -2.63 -16.86 4.93
C TYR A 44 -3.39 -15.53 4.79
N LEU A 45 -4.67 -15.49 5.21
CA LEU A 45 -5.52 -14.30 5.07
C LEU A 45 -4.96 -13.04 5.73
N PRO A 46 -4.45 -13.05 6.99
CA PRO A 46 -3.89 -11.85 7.60
C PRO A 46 -2.62 -11.36 6.89
N MET A 47 -1.80 -12.27 6.37
CA MET A 47 -0.59 -11.92 5.63
C MET A 47 -0.91 -11.18 4.32
N LEU A 48 -1.94 -11.62 3.60
CA LEU A 48 -2.41 -10.93 2.39
C LEU A 48 -2.92 -9.52 2.69
N GLN A 49 -3.65 -9.35 3.79
CA GLN A 49 -4.13 -8.04 4.20
C GLN A 49 -2.98 -7.09 4.49
N ASP A 50 -1.96 -7.51 5.22
CA ASP A 50 -0.80 -6.69 5.54
C ASP A 50 -0.02 -6.31 4.26
N ALA A 51 0.13 -7.24 3.31
CA ALA A 51 0.72 -6.96 2.01
C ALA A 51 -0.07 -5.91 1.21
N ASN A 52 -1.41 -5.95 1.26
CA ASN A 52 -2.27 -4.96 0.61
C ASN A 52 -2.11 -3.57 1.23
N PHE A 53 -1.95 -3.46 2.56
CA PHE A 53 -1.66 -2.18 3.22
C PHE A 53 -0.31 -1.62 2.82
N ASP A 54 0.72 -2.45 2.81
CA ASP A 54 2.06 -2.06 2.39
C ASP A 54 2.06 -1.63 0.91
N SER A 55 1.31 -2.31 0.05
CA SER A 55 1.12 -1.93 -1.36
C SER A 55 0.41 -0.58 -1.50
N SER A 56 -0.68 -0.36 -0.78
CA SER A 56 -1.43 0.90 -0.81
C SER A 56 -0.57 2.07 -0.30
N MET A 57 0.20 1.86 0.76
CA MET A 57 1.14 2.86 1.26
C MET A 57 2.21 3.21 0.20
N ARG A 58 2.79 2.20 -0.46
CA ARG A 58 3.77 2.42 -1.53
C ARG A 58 3.17 3.19 -2.70
N GLN A 59 1.94 2.88 -3.10
CA GLN A 59 1.24 3.61 -4.16
C GLN A 59 1.12 5.11 -3.83
N VAL A 60 0.70 5.46 -2.62
CA VAL A 60 0.61 6.86 -2.20
C VAL A 60 1.99 7.51 -2.14
N LEU A 61 2.99 6.79 -1.59
CA LEU A 61 4.37 7.25 -1.52
C LEU A 61 4.95 7.56 -2.91
N ASP A 62 4.74 6.65 -3.86
CA ASP A 62 5.25 6.77 -5.23
C ASP A 62 4.56 7.89 -5.97
N GLN A 63 3.24 8.08 -5.78
CA GLN A 63 2.51 9.22 -6.35
C GLN A 63 3.03 10.56 -5.82
N LEU A 64 3.31 10.66 -4.52
CA LEU A 64 3.87 11.89 -3.93
C LEU A 64 5.28 12.19 -4.45
N ARG A 65 6.11 11.15 -4.59
CA ARG A 65 7.44 11.30 -5.19
C ARG A 65 7.34 11.71 -6.66
N GLN A 66 6.46 11.06 -7.40
CA GLN A 66 6.22 11.39 -8.82
C GLN A 66 5.71 12.84 -8.97
N ALA A 67 4.81 13.30 -8.09
CA ALA A 67 4.32 14.67 -8.10
C ALA A 67 5.46 15.67 -7.91
N ARG A 68 6.34 15.41 -6.94
CA ARG A 68 7.53 16.22 -6.68
C ARG A 68 8.51 16.21 -7.86
N GLU A 69 8.84 15.04 -8.40
CA GLU A 69 9.74 14.90 -9.55
C GLU A 69 9.19 15.59 -10.79
N TYR A 70 7.89 15.44 -11.05
CA TYR A 70 7.22 16.11 -12.16
C TYR A 70 7.27 17.63 -12.01
N SER A 71 7.02 18.15 -10.79
CA SER A 71 7.05 19.59 -10.53
C SER A 71 8.43 20.20 -10.81
N ILE A 72 9.50 19.51 -10.41
CA ILE A 72 10.89 19.92 -10.64
C ILE A 72 11.25 19.83 -12.14
N ALA A 73 10.94 18.69 -12.78
CA ALA A 73 11.32 18.43 -14.16
C ALA A 73 10.65 19.38 -15.15
N ASN A 74 9.37 19.67 -14.94
CA ASN A 74 8.56 20.50 -15.83
C ASN A 74 8.49 21.98 -15.38
N ARG A 75 9.05 22.31 -14.21
CA ARG A 75 8.96 23.65 -13.59
C ARG A 75 7.52 24.13 -13.45
N ARG A 76 6.62 23.21 -13.05
CA ARG A 76 5.20 23.46 -12.88
C ARG A 76 4.77 23.17 -11.45
N TYR A 77 3.67 23.77 -11.04
CA TYR A 77 3.03 23.43 -9.79
C TYR A 77 2.18 22.17 -9.97
N VAL A 78 2.26 21.24 -9.02
CA VAL A 78 1.45 20.01 -9.04
C VAL A 78 0.61 19.95 -7.77
N GLN A 79 -0.69 20.05 -7.93
CA GLN A 79 -1.62 19.87 -6.84
C GLN A 79 -1.84 18.38 -6.57
N VAL A 80 -1.81 18.02 -5.29
CA VAL A 80 -2.16 16.67 -4.84
C VAL A 80 -3.44 16.76 -4.00
N THR A 81 -4.42 15.96 -4.38
CA THR A 81 -5.70 15.86 -3.67
C THR A 81 -6.01 14.41 -3.34
N PHE A 82 -6.83 14.21 -2.31
CA PHE A 82 -7.16 12.90 -1.74
C PHE A 82 -8.69 12.71 -1.73
N PRO A 83 -9.33 12.65 -2.90
CA PRO A 83 -10.77 12.52 -2.97
C PRO A 83 -11.24 11.12 -2.55
N THR A 84 -12.48 11.09 -2.06
CA THR A 84 -13.26 9.86 -1.87
C THR A 84 -14.36 9.82 -2.91
N VAL A 85 -14.50 8.70 -3.60
CA VAL A 85 -15.52 8.48 -4.63
C VAL A 85 -16.34 7.27 -4.26
N VAL A 86 -17.66 7.36 -4.40
CA VAL A 86 -18.56 6.22 -4.18
C VAL A 86 -18.90 5.58 -5.52
N ILE A 87 -18.47 4.34 -5.72
CA ILE A 87 -18.73 3.55 -6.92
C ILE A 87 -19.49 2.28 -6.51
N GLY A 88 -20.72 2.14 -7.02
CA GLY A 88 -21.54 0.96 -6.70
C GLY A 88 -21.88 0.81 -5.21
N GLY A 89 -21.97 1.92 -4.46
CA GLY A 89 -22.21 1.90 -3.01
C GLY A 89 -20.96 1.64 -2.16
N VAL A 90 -19.80 1.46 -2.77
CA VAL A 90 -18.52 1.27 -2.07
C VAL A 90 -17.70 2.57 -2.12
N THR A 91 -17.25 3.03 -0.95
CA THR A 91 -16.36 4.18 -0.87
C THR A 91 -14.95 3.78 -1.30
N GLN A 92 -14.45 4.44 -2.34
CA GLN A 92 -13.08 4.30 -2.81
C GLN A 92 -12.29 5.56 -2.47
N TYR A 93 -11.12 5.36 -1.91
CA TYR A 93 -10.15 6.42 -1.62
C TYR A 93 -9.17 6.51 -2.79
N GLN A 94 -8.80 7.74 -3.16
CA GLN A 94 -7.94 7.98 -4.30
C GLN A 94 -6.88 9.03 -3.95
N ILE A 95 -5.78 9.03 -4.70
CA ILE A 95 -4.84 10.15 -4.76
C ILE A 95 -4.83 10.66 -6.19
N VAL A 96 -5.00 11.96 -6.35
CA VAL A 96 -5.07 12.61 -7.67
C VAL A 96 -4.00 13.67 -7.77
N MET A 97 -3.24 13.64 -8.85
CA MET A 97 -2.25 14.63 -9.22
C MET A 97 -2.79 15.48 -10.37
N THR A 98 -2.73 16.79 -10.21
CA THR A 98 -3.20 17.75 -11.22
C THR A 98 -2.13 18.79 -11.47
N GLU A 99 -1.75 19.02 -12.72
CA GLU A 99 -0.87 20.11 -13.07
C GLU A 99 -1.61 21.44 -12.96
N MET A 100 -1.02 22.42 -12.31
CA MET A 100 -1.60 23.74 -12.16
C MET A 100 -1.00 24.69 -13.21
N ASN A 101 -1.79 25.06 -14.20
CA ASN A 101 -1.39 25.99 -15.26
C ASN A 101 -1.33 27.45 -14.78
N SER A 102 -2.08 27.78 -13.73
CA SER A 102 -2.09 29.10 -13.10
C SER A 102 -2.29 28.94 -11.59
N LEU A 103 -1.57 29.76 -10.81
CA LEU A 103 -1.70 29.83 -9.36
C LEU A 103 -2.97 30.59 -8.92
N THR A 104 -3.62 31.28 -9.85
CA THR A 104 -4.84 32.06 -9.56
C THR A 104 -6.04 31.10 -9.52
N ALA A 105 -6.56 30.85 -8.34
CA ALA A 105 -7.83 30.16 -8.19
C ALA A 105 -8.93 30.96 -8.91
N GLY A 106 -9.42 30.46 -10.06
CA GLY A 106 -10.50 31.11 -10.82
C GLY A 106 -10.18 31.44 -12.28
N GLY A 107 -8.96 31.27 -12.75
CA GLY A 107 -8.65 31.35 -14.17
C GLY A 107 -9.19 30.10 -14.87
N GLY A 108 -10.10 30.26 -15.84
CA GLY A 108 -10.82 29.19 -16.54
C GLY A 108 -9.96 28.23 -17.38
N ALA A 109 -8.70 28.05 -17.05
CA ALA A 109 -7.84 27.04 -17.63
C ALA A 109 -8.12 25.66 -17.00
N VAL A 110 -8.47 24.70 -17.82
CA VAL A 110 -8.61 23.31 -17.38
C VAL A 110 -7.24 22.81 -16.99
N ASN A 111 -7.06 22.53 -15.71
CA ASN A 111 -5.83 21.94 -15.20
C ASN A 111 -5.82 20.43 -15.56
N PRO A 112 -4.83 19.94 -16.30
CA PRO A 112 -4.80 18.54 -16.69
C PRO A 112 -4.55 17.63 -15.47
N VAL A 113 -5.39 16.62 -15.33
CA VAL A 113 -5.16 15.55 -14.37
C VAL A 113 -4.04 14.68 -14.92
N LEU A 114 -2.93 14.59 -14.20
CA LEU A 114 -1.76 13.80 -14.59
C LEU A 114 -1.92 12.33 -14.22
N SER A 115 -2.49 12.07 -13.04
CA SER A 115 -2.67 10.72 -12.52
C SER A 115 -3.81 10.67 -11.52
N THR A 116 -4.55 9.55 -11.54
CA THR A 116 -5.53 9.19 -10.52
C THR A 116 -5.29 7.74 -10.12
N VAL A 117 -4.92 7.52 -8.87
CA VAL A 117 -4.60 6.19 -8.36
C VAL A 117 -5.56 5.84 -7.23
N PRO A 118 -6.36 4.77 -7.38
CA PRO A 118 -7.22 4.28 -6.31
C PRO A 118 -6.39 3.55 -5.26
N ILE A 119 -6.76 3.70 -4.01
CA ILE A 119 -6.20 2.93 -2.89
C ILE A 119 -6.97 1.62 -2.80
N HIS A 120 -6.24 0.50 -2.77
CA HIS A 120 -6.87 -0.81 -2.75
C HIS A 120 -7.49 -1.13 -1.39
N PRO A 121 -8.75 -1.60 -1.35
CA PRO A 121 -9.36 -2.12 -0.14
C PRO A 121 -8.50 -3.26 0.45
N PRO A 122 -8.44 -3.41 1.78
CA PRO A 122 -9.22 -2.72 2.81
C PRO A 122 -8.62 -1.42 3.33
N ALA A 123 -7.54 -0.90 2.72
CA ALA A 123 -6.88 0.33 3.14
C ALA A 123 -7.78 1.56 2.85
N GLN A 124 -7.85 2.46 3.81
CA GLN A 124 -8.56 3.73 3.70
C GLN A 124 -7.82 4.82 4.44
N TYR A 125 -8.11 6.08 4.12
CA TYR A 125 -7.62 7.21 4.90
C TYR A 125 -8.29 7.21 6.26
N LEU A 126 -7.55 6.81 7.30
CA LEU A 126 -8.08 6.67 8.65
C LEU A 126 -7.01 6.91 9.70
N VAL A 127 -7.33 7.75 10.68
CA VAL A 127 -6.58 7.84 11.92
C VAL A 127 -7.05 6.74 12.84
N LEU A 128 -6.15 5.88 13.25
CA LEU A 128 -6.43 4.88 14.28
C LEU A 128 -6.14 5.52 15.65
N SER A 129 -7.15 5.58 16.50
CA SER A 129 -7.06 6.17 17.84
C SER A 129 -5.91 5.54 18.65
N ALA A 130 -5.24 6.36 19.46
CA ALA A 130 -4.12 6.02 20.36
C ALA A 130 -2.75 5.82 19.67
N ILE A 131 -2.56 6.26 18.43
CA ILE A 131 -1.24 6.23 17.79
C ILE A 131 -0.78 7.67 17.55
N ASP A 132 0.37 8.03 18.14
CA ASP A 132 1.02 9.33 17.92
C ASP A 132 1.53 9.49 16.49
N THR A 133 1.90 10.71 16.11
CA THR A 133 2.49 10.99 14.80
C THR A 133 3.93 10.52 14.74
N PRO A 134 4.39 9.92 13.62
CA PRO A 134 5.74 9.35 13.55
C PRO A 134 6.87 10.40 13.57
N ASP A 135 6.67 11.58 12.99
CA ASP A 135 7.71 12.61 12.82
C ASP A 135 7.48 13.89 13.65
N GLY A 136 6.42 13.93 14.48
CA GLY A 136 6.09 15.13 15.25
C GLY A 136 5.64 16.33 14.42
N PHE A 137 5.30 16.14 13.15
CA PHE A 137 4.80 17.21 12.27
C PHE A 137 3.39 17.69 12.61
N CYS A 138 2.62 16.83 13.26
CA CYS A 138 1.36 17.19 13.85
C CYS A 138 1.59 17.38 15.36
N LEU A 139 1.35 18.58 15.86
CA LEU A 139 1.38 18.86 17.28
C LEU A 139 0.16 18.23 17.95
N GLY A 140 0.35 17.15 18.68
CA GLY A 140 -0.71 16.42 19.38
C GLY A 140 -1.30 15.25 18.57
N ALA A 141 -2.45 14.74 19.01
CA ALA A 141 -3.15 13.68 18.29
C ALA A 141 -3.62 14.19 16.91
N PRO A 142 -3.47 13.40 15.83
CA PRO A 142 -3.88 13.81 14.50
C PRO A 142 -5.39 14.08 14.45
N ALA A 143 -5.76 15.27 13.94
CA ALA A 143 -7.15 15.67 13.85
C ALA A 143 -7.89 15.01 12.68
N ALA A 144 -7.16 14.62 11.63
CA ALA A 144 -7.70 14.03 10.42
C ALA A 144 -6.74 13.00 9.83
N ALA A 145 -7.26 12.14 8.99
CA ALA A 145 -6.45 11.14 8.30
C ALA A 145 -5.45 11.75 7.31
N ILE A 146 -5.78 12.93 6.81
CA ILE A 146 -4.91 13.75 5.96
C ILE A 146 -4.72 15.04 6.71
N ASP A 147 -3.59 15.18 7.36
CA ASP A 147 -3.29 16.30 8.27
C ASP A 147 -2.05 17.05 7.78
N PHE A 148 -2.30 18.14 7.05
CA PHE A 148 -1.28 19.09 6.64
C PHE A 148 -1.43 20.36 7.46
N LYS A 149 -0.30 20.91 7.91
CA LYS A 149 -0.25 22.11 8.73
C LYS A 149 0.69 23.14 8.11
N THR A 150 0.24 24.38 8.07
CA THR A 150 1.11 25.51 7.81
C THR A 150 2.08 25.71 8.98
N VAL A 151 3.17 26.43 8.78
CA VAL A 151 4.14 26.76 9.83
C VAL A 151 3.46 27.43 11.04
N ALA A 152 2.40 28.19 10.81
CA ALA A 152 1.58 28.82 11.85
C ALA A 152 0.56 27.86 12.51
N GLY A 153 0.53 26.57 12.11
CA GLY A 153 -0.39 25.56 12.65
C GLY A 153 -1.80 25.57 12.03
N GLY A 154 -2.05 26.42 11.03
CA GLY A 154 -3.32 26.45 10.30
C GLY A 154 -3.47 25.31 9.29
N THR A 155 -4.70 25.05 8.85
CA THR A 155 -4.98 24.10 7.77
C THR A 155 -4.73 24.76 6.42
N PRO A 156 -3.92 24.17 5.51
CA PRO A 156 -3.68 24.73 4.19
C PRO A 156 -4.93 24.65 3.31
N VAL A 157 -5.06 25.59 2.39
CA VAL A 157 -6.16 25.62 1.41
C VAL A 157 -5.99 24.52 0.37
N SER A 158 -4.76 24.28 -0.05
CA SER A 158 -4.43 23.19 -0.97
C SER A 158 -2.98 22.77 -0.79
N VAL A 159 -2.67 21.55 -1.22
CA VAL A 159 -1.34 20.93 -1.11
C VAL A 159 -0.70 20.93 -2.49
N LEU A 160 0.38 21.70 -2.66
CA LEU A 160 1.05 21.88 -3.94
C LEU A 160 2.54 21.55 -3.83
N PHE A 161 3.07 20.81 -4.78
CA PHE A 161 4.51 20.76 -5.03
C PHE A 161 4.90 21.91 -5.95
N GLN A 162 5.86 22.71 -5.50
CA GLN A 162 6.42 23.83 -6.23
C GLN A 162 7.53 23.35 -7.17
N SER A 163 7.94 24.21 -8.11
CA SER A 163 8.97 23.89 -9.13
C SER A 163 10.36 23.57 -8.59
N ASP A 164 10.65 23.87 -7.35
CA ASP A 164 11.87 23.50 -6.62
C ASP A 164 11.71 22.21 -5.79
N GLY A 165 10.51 21.64 -5.78
CA GLY A 165 10.17 20.42 -5.05
C GLY A 165 9.74 20.63 -3.61
N GLU A 166 9.58 21.86 -3.14
CA GLU A 166 8.97 22.16 -1.86
C GLU A 166 7.47 21.85 -1.87
N LEU A 167 6.93 21.43 -0.72
CA LEU A 167 5.49 21.28 -0.52
C LEU A 167 4.95 22.53 0.16
N VAL A 168 4.04 23.21 -0.51
CA VAL A 168 3.54 24.51 -0.09
C VAL A 168 2.00 24.56 -0.01
N ASP A 169 1.49 25.50 0.77
CA ASP A 169 0.08 25.88 0.72
C ASP A 169 -0.24 26.69 -0.54
N GLY A 170 -1.29 26.34 -1.24
CA GLY A 170 -1.70 26.99 -2.47
C GLY A 170 -2.20 28.44 -2.32
N ALA A 171 -2.46 28.90 -1.11
CA ALA A 171 -2.87 30.29 -0.86
C ALA A 171 -1.68 31.18 -0.49
N ALA A 172 -0.84 30.73 0.44
CA ALA A 172 0.23 31.52 1.02
C ALA A 172 1.63 31.22 0.43
N TYR A 173 1.76 30.14 -0.32
CA TYR A 173 3.03 29.62 -0.87
C TYR A 173 4.11 29.42 0.21
N GLN A 174 3.68 29.14 1.43
CA GLN A 174 4.57 28.81 2.53
C GLN A 174 4.73 27.31 2.65
N PRO A 175 5.90 26.81 3.03
CA PRO A 175 6.11 25.38 3.25
C PRO A 175 5.11 24.82 4.27
N ILE A 176 4.57 23.66 3.97
CA ILE A 176 3.64 22.94 4.85
C ILE A 176 4.17 21.55 5.14
N ASN A 177 4.08 21.11 6.38
CA ASN A 177 4.36 19.74 6.74
C ASN A 177 3.07 18.96 6.81
N GLY A 178 3.12 17.65 6.55
CA GLY A 178 1.91 16.87 6.63
C GLY A 178 2.14 15.39 6.87
N THR A 179 1.08 14.76 7.34
CA THR A 179 1.02 13.32 7.56
C THR A 179 -0.26 12.77 6.95
N ILE A 180 -0.13 11.70 6.21
CA ILE A 180 -1.25 10.95 5.61
C ILE A 180 -1.32 9.62 6.33
N PHE A 181 -2.45 9.34 6.98
CA PHE A 181 -2.68 8.08 7.69
C PHE A 181 -3.53 7.14 6.85
N LEU A 182 -3.11 5.89 6.81
CA LEU A 182 -3.80 4.77 6.18
C LEU A 182 -4.03 3.68 7.21
N GLY A 183 -5.18 3.05 7.16
CA GLY A 183 -5.48 1.95 8.08
C GLY A 183 -6.80 1.25 7.79
N GLN A 184 -7.13 0.29 8.62
CA GLN A 184 -8.41 -0.42 8.62
C GLN A 184 -9.09 -0.22 9.98
N PRO A 185 -10.38 0.08 10.02
CA PRO A 185 -11.13 0.17 11.27
C PRO A 185 -10.98 -1.08 12.12
N GLY A 186 -10.73 -0.90 13.41
CA GLY A 186 -10.62 -2.00 14.37
C GLY A 186 -9.32 -2.82 14.31
N LYS A 187 -8.36 -2.45 13.45
CA LYS A 187 -7.07 -3.16 13.32
C LYS A 187 -5.87 -2.22 13.49
N PRO A 188 -5.42 -1.94 14.73
CA PRO A 188 -4.32 -1.00 15.00
C PRO A 188 -3.00 -1.33 14.29
N THR A 189 -2.69 -2.62 14.12
CA THR A 189 -1.48 -3.09 13.43
C THR A 189 -1.48 -2.79 11.93
N SER A 190 -2.63 -2.42 11.35
CA SER A 190 -2.74 -2.01 9.95
C SER A 190 -2.30 -0.55 9.73
N ALA A 191 -2.03 0.22 10.80
CA ALA A 191 -1.68 1.62 10.68
C ALA A 191 -0.40 1.83 9.87
N ARG A 192 -0.52 2.69 8.89
CA ARG A 192 0.57 3.18 8.04
C ARG A 192 0.49 4.70 8.02
N ALA A 193 1.63 5.34 7.95
CA ALA A 193 1.68 6.79 7.81
C ALA A 193 2.71 7.21 6.75
N ILE A 194 2.42 8.30 6.08
CA ILE A 194 3.36 8.93 5.15
C ILE A 194 3.52 10.36 5.62
N THR A 195 4.76 10.75 5.92
CA THR A 195 5.09 12.11 6.35
C THR A 195 5.83 12.85 5.26
N ILE A 196 5.54 14.14 5.13
CA ILE A 196 6.16 15.01 4.15
C ILE A 196 6.72 16.23 4.86
N LEU A 197 8.02 16.47 4.69
CA LEU A 197 8.67 17.70 5.15
C LEU A 197 8.58 18.75 4.04
N GLY A 198 7.82 19.81 4.27
CA GLY A 198 7.47 20.80 3.25
C GLY A 198 8.67 21.50 2.62
N THR A 199 9.61 21.98 3.45
CA THR A 199 10.79 22.74 3.00
C THR A 199 11.70 21.99 2.01
N THR A 200 11.61 20.67 1.95
CA THR A 200 12.44 19.85 1.04
C THR A 200 11.59 18.93 0.16
N GLY A 201 10.28 18.86 0.39
CA GLY A 201 9.41 17.87 -0.24
C GLY A 201 9.78 16.41 0.06
N ARG A 202 10.57 16.17 1.13
CA ARG A 202 11.03 14.82 1.49
C ARG A 202 9.86 14.01 2.03
N VAL A 203 9.61 12.86 1.40
CA VAL A 203 8.54 11.94 1.79
C VAL A 203 9.13 10.72 2.49
N ARG A 204 8.56 10.34 3.62
CA ARG A 204 8.90 9.13 4.40
C ARG A 204 7.67 8.28 4.63
N ALA A 205 7.85 6.99 4.69
CA ALA A 205 6.81 6.03 5.00
C ALA A 205 7.08 5.34 6.35
N TRP A 206 6.02 5.07 7.08
CA TRP A 206 6.05 4.52 8.44
C TRP A 206 5.04 3.41 8.58
N LYS A 207 5.42 2.39 9.32
CA LYS A 207 4.57 1.26 9.70
C LYS A 207 4.46 1.19 11.21
N SER A 208 3.24 1.04 11.73
CA SER A 208 3.02 0.83 13.15
C SER A 208 2.88 -0.66 13.48
N ASN A 209 3.37 -1.04 14.64
CA ASN A 209 3.09 -2.34 15.26
C ASN A 209 1.99 -2.29 16.33
N GLY A 210 1.22 -1.20 16.35
CA GLY A 210 0.16 -0.96 17.33
C GLY A 210 0.52 -0.04 18.47
N GLY A 211 1.75 0.47 18.54
CA GLY A 211 2.20 1.40 19.60
C GLY A 211 3.42 2.23 19.21
N GLN A 212 4.25 1.72 18.33
CA GLN A 212 5.46 2.41 17.87
C GLN A 212 5.51 2.47 16.35
N TRP A 213 6.12 3.54 15.83
CA TRP A 213 6.35 3.72 14.41
C TRP A 213 7.76 3.28 14.02
N PHE A 214 7.84 2.56 12.93
CA PHE A 214 9.08 2.14 12.29
C PHE A 214 9.13 2.73 10.88
N GLN A 215 10.24 3.30 10.53
CA GLN A 215 10.46 3.81 9.18
C GLN A 215 10.55 2.62 8.22
N PHE A 216 9.85 2.72 7.10
CA PHE A 216 9.72 1.68 6.08
C PHE A 216 10.64 1.97 4.89
#